data_8c833120767de4188c36bf6576479e05
#
_entry.id   8c833120767de4188c36bf6576479e05
#
_cell.length_a   1.000
_cell.length_b   1.000
_cell.length_c   1.000
_cell.angle_alpha   90.00
_cell.angle_beta   90.00
_cell.angle_gamma   90.00
#
_symmetry.space_group_name_H-M   'P 1'
#
loop_
_entity.id
_entity.type
_entity.pdbx_description
1 polymer ?
#
loop_
_entity_poly.entity_id
_entity_poly.type
_entity_poly.pdbx_seq_one_letter_code
_entity_poly.pdbx_strand_id
1 'polypeptide(L)'
;MPSTYAHRRFGADVLERLPAELQEKIAPYRELYDIGLHGPDLLFYYHAAKSTPVSALGNAMHEQPGAVFFERARGVVNKAKNRDAALAYALGFLCHFALDSTCHPCVEQYVRSSGVTHCEIETEFDNMLLRRDGKDPLHFLTASHIHPSMERAKVIAPFYQGITILQAYDAMKGMVAVHKLLLASSPAKRWVVLTGMKAVGKYDGLHGLVANPQPNPACAESCEQLDALYQKALPLAERLILEYRDTLQTGAPLDKAYQHTFGEN
;
A
#
# COMPACT_ATOMS: atom_id res chain seq x y z
N MET A 1 5.65 0.09 -4.56
CA MET A 1 4.35 0.19 -5.23
C MET A 1 4.14 -1.05 -6.08
N PRO A 2 3.20 -1.79 -6.07
CA PRO A 2 1.88 -1.90 -5.53
C PRO A 2 1.33 -3.32 -5.51
N SER A 3 1.64 -4.07 -4.56
CA SER A 3 0.80 -5.22 -4.30
C SER A 3 -0.44 -4.75 -3.51
N THR A 4 -1.35 -4.12 -4.23
CA THR A 4 -2.57 -3.52 -3.66
C THR A 4 -3.43 -4.57 -2.93
N TYR A 5 -3.51 -5.78 -3.48
CA TYR A 5 -4.27 -6.85 -2.84
C TYR A 5 -3.56 -7.42 -1.63
N ALA A 6 -2.24 -7.62 -1.71
CA ALA A 6 -1.46 -8.11 -0.57
C ALA A 6 -1.55 -7.17 0.63
N HIS A 7 -1.42 -5.86 0.42
CA HIS A 7 -1.60 -4.86 1.49
C HIS A 7 -2.99 -4.90 2.11
N ARG A 8 -4.04 -4.96 1.26
CA ARG A 8 -5.42 -5.07 1.74
C ARG A 8 -5.65 -6.32 2.57
N ARG A 9 -5.19 -7.46 2.07
CA ARG A 9 -5.30 -8.76 2.73
C ARG A 9 -4.51 -8.77 4.04
N PHE A 10 -3.27 -8.28 3.99
CA PHE A 10 -2.40 -8.16 5.16
C PHE A 10 -3.05 -7.32 6.28
N GLY A 11 -3.60 -6.17 5.93
CA GLY A 11 -4.31 -5.33 6.90
C GLY A 11 -5.54 -6.02 7.51
N ALA A 12 -6.27 -6.83 6.75
CA ALA A 12 -7.37 -7.63 7.28
C ALA A 12 -6.86 -8.70 8.25
N ASP A 13 -5.83 -9.46 7.86
CA ASP A 13 -5.20 -10.49 8.69
C ASP A 13 -4.61 -9.91 9.99
N VAL A 14 -3.97 -8.72 9.91
CA VAL A 14 -3.47 -7.99 11.09
C VAL A 14 -4.63 -7.56 12.01
N LEU A 15 -5.69 -6.98 11.44
CA LEU A 15 -6.83 -6.49 12.21
C LEU A 15 -7.48 -7.61 13.05
N GLU A 16 -7.60 -8.82 12.50
CA GLU A 16 -8.13 -9.98 13.21
C GLU A 16 -7.26 -10.42 14.41
N ARG A 17 -5.98 -10.07 14.40
CA ARG A 17 -5.02 -10.38 15.48
C ARG A 17 -5.00 -9.34 16.60
N LEU A 18 -5.53 -8.14 16.33
CA LEU A 18 -5.52 -7.05 17.31
C LEU A 18 -6.50 -7.33 18.46
N PRO A 19 -6.28 -6.76 19.66
CA PRO A 19 -7.25 -6.82 20.76
C PRO A 19 -8.62 -6.28 20.34
N ALA A 20 -9.70 -6.89 20.85
CA ALA A 20 -11.08 -6.55 20.51
C ALA A 20 -11.38 -5.04 20.69
N GLU A 21 -10.88 -4.43 21.77
CA GLU A 21 -11.03 -2.99 22.00
C GLU A 21 -10.49 -2.14 20.84
N LEU A 22 -9.36 -2.54 20.25
CA LEU A 22 -8.78 -1.80 19.14
C LEU A 22 -9.53 -2.07 17.82
N GLN A 23 -9.99 -3.31 17.62
CA GLN A 23 -10.86 -3.65 16.50
C GLN A 23 -12.16 -2.83 16.54
N GLU A 24 -12.79 -2.71 17.70
CA GLU A 24 -14.02 -1.91 17.90
C GLU A 24 -13.79 -0.42 17.64
N LYS A 25 -12.63 0.13 17.99
CA LYS A 25 -12.25 1.52 17.68
C LYS A 25 -12.02 1.75 16.18
N ILE A 26 -11.45 0.78 15.47
CA ILE A 26 -11.19 0.87 14.04
C ILE A 26 -12.48 0.66 13.22
N ALA A 27 -13.38 -0.20 13.67
CA ALA A 27 -14.56 -0.61 12.91
C ALA A 27 -15.40 0.55 12.31
N PRO A 28 -15.70 1.65 13.03
CA PRO A 28 -16.43 2.78 12.47
C PRO A 28 -15.64 3.56 11.41
N TYR A 29 -14.31 3.38 11.37
CA TYR A 29 -13.38 4.08 10.49
C TYR A 29 -12.61 3.11 9.59
N ARG A 30 -13.20 1.93 9.34
CA ARG A 30 -12.58 0.86 8.55
C ARG A 30 -12.10 1.35 7.19
N GLU A 31 -12.83 2.21 6.52
CA GLU A 31 -12.43 2.74 5.22
C GLU A 31 -11.19 3.64 5.29
N LEU A 32 -10.96 4.35 6.41
CA LEU A 32 -9.71 5.10 6.63
C LEU A 32 -8.54 4.17 6.89
N TYR A 33 -8.75 3.13 7.69
CA TYR A 33 -7.76 2.07 7.89
C TYR A 33 -7.38 1.43 6.55
N ASP A 34 -8.37 1.04 5.76
CA ASP A 34 -8.18 0.41 4.45
C ASP A 34 -7.43 1.33 3.46
N ILE A 35 -7.66 2.64 3.48
CA ILE A 35 -6.88 3.60 2.68
C ILE A 35 -5.46 3.69 3.21
N GLY A 36 -5.27 3.68 4.53
CA GLY A 36 -3.97 3.69 5.18
C GLY A 36 -3.07 2.52 4.76
N LEU A 37 -3.66 1.34 4.45
CA LEU A 37 -2.94 0.16 3.96
C LEU A 37 -2.11 0.40 2.68
N HIS A 38 -2.32 1.52 2.01
CA HIS A 38 -1.55 1.90 0.83
C HIS A 38 -0.46 2.92 1.13
N GLY A 39 -0.31 3.34 2.38
CA GLY A 39 0.79 4.19 2.82
C GLY A 39 1.05 5.37 1.90
N PRO A 40 2.33 5.64 1.57
CA PRO A 40 2.72 6.72 0.66
C PRO A 40 2.39 6.43 -0.82
N ASP A 41 2.08 5.17 -1.19
CA ASP A 41 1.72 4.77 -2.55
C ASP A 41 0.48 5.49 -3.08
N LEU A 42 -0.44 5.85 -2.16
CA LEU A 42 -1.60 6.65 -2.52
C LEU A 42 -1.22 7.90 -3.34
N LEU A 43 -0.07 8.49 -3.05
CA LEU A 43 0.39 9.73 -3.70
C LEU A 43 0.80 9.53 -5.16
N PHE A 44 1.18 8.31 -5.58
CA PHE A 44 1.51 8.00 -6.96
C PHE A 44 0.32 8.07 -7.90
N TYR A 45 -0.88 7.95 -7.36
CA TYR A 45 -2.11 8.01 -8.15
C TYR A 45 -2.63 9.43 -8.40
N TYR A 46 -2.03 10.45 -7.77
CA TYR A 46 -2.32 11.84 -8.10
C TYR A 46 -1.74 12.18 -9.47
N HIS A 47 -2.61 12.35 -10.48
CA HIS A 47 -2.19 12.56 -11.87
C HIS A 47 -1.15 11.52 -12.35
N ALA A 48 -1.42 10.23 -12.14
CA ALA A 48 -0.50 9.09 -12.30
C ALA A 48 0.25 9.03 -13.65
N ALA A 49 -0.25 9.68 -14.71
CA ALA A 49 0.44 9.77 -16.00
C ALA A 49 1.65 10.72 -16.01
N LYS A 50 1.82 11.56 -14.98
CA LYS A 50 2.84 12.61 -14.89
C LYS A 50 3.58 12.56 -13.57
N SER A 51 4.88 12.87 -13.60
CA SER A 51 5.60 13.19 -12.37
C SER A 51 5.10 14.51 -11.80
N THR A 52 4.79 14.54 -10.52
CA THR A 52 4.26 15.70 -9.79
C THR A 52 5.00 15.87 -8.46
N PRO A 53 4.97 17.06 -7.84
CA PRO A 53 5.48 17.21 -6.47
C PRO A 53 4.82 16.26 -5.46
N VAL A 54 3.55 15.86 -5.71
CA VAL A 54 2.82 14.91 -4.87
C VAL A 54 3.42 13.51 -4.99
N SER A 55 3.64 13.01 -6.21
CA SER A 55 4.29 11.71 -6.43
C SER A 55 5.77 11.71 -6.00
N ALA A 56 6.47 12.84 -6.14
CA ALA A 56 7.84 12.99 -5.63
C ALA A 56 7.90 12.87 -4.10
N LEU A 57 6.90 13.41 -3.38
CA LEU A 57 6.79 13.20 -1.94
C LEU A 57 6.62 11.71 -1.60
N GLY A 58 5.79 10.98 -2.36
CA GLY A 58 5.62 9.54 -2.19
C GLY A 58 6.95 8.79 -2.30
N ASN A 59 7.76 9.09 -3.33
CA ASN A 59 9.10 8.50 -3.47
C ASN A 59 10.02 8.85 -2.29
N ALA A 60 10.09 10.12 -1.93
CA ALA A 60 10.93 10.57 -0.81
C ALA A 60 10.55 9.91 0.53
N MET A 61 9.28 9.58 0.73
CA MET A 61 8.83 8.89 1.93
C MET A 61 9.30 7.43 1.97
N HIS A 62 9.41 6.74 0.83
CA HIS A 62 9.94 5.38 0.78
C HIS A 62 11.44 5.31 1.10
N GLU A 63 12.19 6.36 0.79
CA GLU A 63 13.62 6.47 1.05
C GLU A 63 13.95 6.89 2.49
N GLN A 64 12.97 7.34 3.26
CA GLN A 64 13.16 7.79 4.65
C GLN A 64 12.80 6.70 5.66
N PRO A 65 13.42 6.72 6.85
CA PRO A 65 12.99 5.86 7.95
C PRO A 65 11.52 6.07 8.29
N GLY A 66 10.79 5.00 8.57
CA GLY A 66 9.40 5.07 9.00
C GLY A 66 9.18 5.97 10.19
N ALA A 67 10.18 6.07 11.08
CA ALA A 67 10.15 6.96 12.24
C ALA A 67 9.80 8.42 11.87
N VAL A 68 10.29 8.91 10.74
CA VAL A 68 10.01 10.30 10.27
C VAL A 68 8.51 10.52 10.07
N PHE A 69 7.84 9.56 9.46
CA PHE A 69 6.39 9.61 9.28
C PHE A 69 5.65 9.40 10.60
N PHE A 70 5.98 8.37 11.38
CA PHE A 70 5.23 8.00 12.58
C PHE A 70 5.37 9.00 13.73
N GLU A 71 6.52 9.66 13.88
CA GLU A 71 6.69 10.78 14.81
C GLU A 71 5.76 11.95 14.46
N ARG A 72 5.68 12.28 13.19
CA ARG A 72 4.78 13.32 12.69
C ARG A 72 3.31 12.89 12.83
N ALA A 73 2.98 11.67 12.45
CA ALA A 73 1.64 11.10 12.52
C ALA A 73 1.10 11.11 13.96
N ARG A 74 1.95 10.89 14.96
CA ARG A 74 1.62 11.05 16.39
C ARG A 74 1.07 12.44 16.68
N GLY A 75 1.72 13.48 16.16
CA GLY A 75 1.26 14.86 16.32
C GLY A 75 -0.09 15.12 15.62
N VAL A 76 -0.30 14.51 14.44
CA VAL A 76 -1.57 14.62 13.69
C VAL A 76 -2.70 13.94 14.45
N VAL A 77 -2.51 12.70 14.91
CA VAL A 77 -3.51 11.93 15.67
C VAL A 77 -3.89 12.66 16.95
N ASN A 78 -2.91 13.16 17.71
CA ASN A 78 -3.18 13.83 18.98
C ASN A 78 -3.90 15.18 18.84
N LYS A 79 -3.78 15.87 17.69
CA LYS A 79 -4.44 17.14 17.40
C LYS A 79 -5.74 16.97 16.59
N ALA A 80 -6.05 15.77 16.13
CA ALA A 80 -7.21 15.54 15.28
C ALA A 80 -8.53 15.76 16.05
N LYS A 81 -9.51 16.41 15.40
CA LYS A 81 -10.87 16.54 15.94
C LYS A 81 -11.51 15.19 16.21
N ASN A 82 -11.30 14.24 15.30
CA ASN A 82 -11.71 12.84 15.44
C ASN A 82 -10.43 12.00 15.54
N ARG A 83 -10.01 11.77 16.78
CA ARG A 83 -8.77 11.05 17.08
C ARG A 83 -8.82 9.60 16.60
N ASP A 84 -9.95 8.92 16.76
CA ASP A 84 -10.08 7.52 16.37
C ASP A 84 -10.04 7.35 14.85
N ALA A 85 -10.64 8.29 14.09
CA ALA A 85 -10.55 8.32 12.64
C ALA A 85 -9.09 8.50 12.16
N ALA A 86 -8.36 9.43 12.77
CA ALA A 86 -6.96 9.66 12.46
C ALA A 86 -6.07 8.48 12.86
N LEU A 87 -6.37 7.86 14.01
CA LEU A 87 -5.70 6.65 14.48
C LEU A 87 -5.90 5.49 13.51
N ALA A 88 -7.14 5.22 13.09
CA ALA A 88 -7.43 4.15 12.15
C ALA A 88 -6.60 4.27 10.87
N TYR A 89 -6.50 5.48 10.30
CA TYR A 89 -5.65 5.73 9.14
C TYR A 89 -4.17 5.46 9.42
N ALA A 90 -3.65 5.94 10.57
CA ALA A 90 -2.25 5.74 10.95
C ALA A 90 -1.91 4.26 11.17
N LEU A 91 -2.84 3.48 11.73
CA LEU A 91 -2.64 2.04 11.94
C LEU A 91 -2.68 1.25 10.63
N GLY A 92 -3.53 1.63 9.66
CA GLY A 92 -3.46 1.10 8.31
C GLY A 92 -2.13 1.41 7.64
N PHE A 93 -1.63 2.65 7.78
CA PHE A 93 -0.32 3.05 7.26
C PHE A 93 0.83 2.26 7.90
N LEU A 94 0.69 1.90 9.18
CA LEU A 94 1.67 1.06 9.87
C LEU A 94 1.68 -0.37 9.31
N CYS A 95 0.53 -0.93 8.94
CA CYS A 95 0.48 -2.21 8.24
C CYS A 95 1.24 -2.16 6.91
N HIS A 96 1.04 -1.09 6.12
CA HIS A 96 1.81 -0.87 4.90
C HIS A 96 3.32 -0.87 5.18
N PHE A 97 3.78 -0.06 6.13
CA PHE A 97 5.18 0.01 6.52
C PHE A 97 5.75 -1.36 6.94
N ALA A 98 5.03 -2.11 7.77
CA ALA A 98 5.50 -3.39 8.27
C ALA A 98 5.64 -4.43 7.14
N LEU A 99 4.72 -4.45 6.18
CA LEU A 99 4.80 -5.34 5.03
C LEU A 99 5.92 -4.93 4.08
N ASP A 100 5.98 -3.67 3.69
CA ASP A 100 6.96 -3.14 2.76
C ASP A 100 8.39 -3.30 3.27
N SER A 101 8.67 -2.85 4.49
CA SER A 101 10.01 -2.97 5.08
C SER A 101 10.48 -4.42 5.21
N THR A 102 9.55 -5.38 5.25
CA THR A 102 9.86 -6.81 5.31
C THR A 102 10.04 -7.42 3.92
N CYS A 103 9.24 -7.02 2.93
CA CYS A 103 9.15 -7.69 1.63
C CYS A 103 10.03 -7.07 0.54
N HIS A 104 10.19 -5.75 0.50
CA HIS A 104 10.90 -5.05 -0.58
C HIS A 104 12.35 -5.51 -0.77
N PRO A 105 13.17 -5.78 0.27
CA PRO A 105 14.52 -6.31 0.05
C PRO A 105 14.54 -7.60 -0.78
N CYS A 106 13.52 -8.45 -0.62
CA CYS A 106 13.34 -9.67 -1.41
C CYS A 106 12.93 -9.32 -2.86
N VAL A 107 11.98 -8.41 -3.05
CA VAL A 107 11.56 -7.95 -4.40
C VAL A 107 12.76 -7.41 -5.17
N GLU A 108 13.56 -6.51 -4.57
CA GLU A 108 14.74 -5.92 -5.20
C GLU A 108 15.83 -6.95 -5.53
N GLN A 109 15.98 -7.97 -4.68
CA GLN A 109 16.87 -9.09 -4.96
C GLN A 109 16.45 -9.84 -6.23
N TYR A 110 15.15 -10.13 -6.37
CA TYR A 110 14.61 -10.83 -7.55
C TYR A 110 14.64 -9.98 -8.82
N VAL A 111 14.38 -8.67 -8.74
CA VAL A 111 14.57 -7.75 -9.86
C VAL A 111 15.98 -7.86 -10.44
N ARG A 112 17.01 -7.84 -9.55
CA ARG A 112 18.40 -7.93 -9.97
C ARG A 112 18.81 -9.29 -10.53
N SER A 113 18.23 -10.37 -10.02
CA SER A 113 18.63 -11.75 -10.37
C SER A 113 17.85 -12.34 -11.54
N SER A 114 16.55 -12.03 -11.67
CA SER A 114 15.69 -12.65 -12.67
C SER A 114 15.46 -11.79 -13.93
N GLY A 115 15.69 -10.47 -13.83
CA GLY A 115 15.33 -9.54 -14.90
C GLY A 115 13.83 -9.29 -15.04
N VAL A 116 12.99 -9.88 -14.17
CA VAL A 116 11.56 -9.56 -14.06
C VAL A 116 11.40 -8.20 -13.42
N THR A 117 10.44 -7.40 -13.88
CA THR A 117 10.23 -6.07 -13.32
C THR A 117 9.65 -6.12 -11.91
N HIS A 118 9.97 -5.13 -11.09
CA HIS A 118 9.43 -4.95 -9.75
C HIS A 118 7.89 -5.06 -9.74
N CYS A 119 7.24 -4.32 -10.63
CA CYS A 119 5.77 -4.33 -10.75
C CYS A 119 5.21 -5.73 -11.09
N GLU A 120 5.93 -6.51 -11.89
CA GLU A 120 5.46 -7.86 -12.27
C GLU A 120 5.61 -8.84 -11.12
N ILE A 121 6.72 -8.81 -10.37
CA ILE A 121 6.91 -9.65 -9.18
C ILE A 121 5.78 -9.42 -8.18
N GLU A 122 5.46 -8.18 -7.89
CA GLU A 122 4.41 -7.83 -6.93
C GLU A 122 3.00 -8.16 -7.46
N THR A 123 2.75 -7.94 -8.74
CA THR A 123 1.46 -8.31 -9.35
C THR A 123 1.26 -9.82 -9.36
N GLU A 124 2.30 -10.61 -9.62
CA GLU A 124 2.19 -12.07 -9.54
C GLU A 124 1.97 -12.56 -8.11
N PHE A 125 2.55 -11.90 -7.12
CA PHE A 125 2.25 -12.17 -5.71
C PHE A 125 0.78 -11.84 -5.37
N ASP A 126 0.26 -10.69 -5.78
CA ASP A 126 -1.16 -10.34 -5.66
C ASP A 126 -2.06 -11.38 -6.34
N ASN A 127 -1.70 -11.82 -7.55
CA ASN A 127 -2.43 -12.81 -8.31
C ASN A 127 -2.44 -14.18 -7.62
N MET A 128 -1.32 -14.58 -7.01
CA MET A 128 -1.24 -15.81 -6.22
C MET A 128 -2.19 -15.75 -5.02
N LEU A 129 -2.18 -14.65 -4.25
CA LEU A 129 -3.06 -14.46 -3.11
C LEU A 129 -4.53 -14.41 -3.53
N LEU A 130 -4.87 -13.72 -4.63
CA LEU A 130 -6.22 -13.69 -5.18
C LEU A 130 -6.74 -15.10 -5.51
N ARG A 131 -5.94 -15.92 -6.21
CA ARG A 131 -6.31 -17.30 -6.54
C ARG A 131 -6.49 -18.15 -5.29
N ARG A 132 -5.61 -18.00 -4.29
CA ARG A 132 -5.72 -18.67 -2.98
C ARG A 132 -7.03 -18.35 -2.28
N ASP A 133 -7.48 -17.07 -2.39
CA ASP A 133 -8.74 -16.60 -1.82
C ASP A 133 -9.96 -16.82 -2.73
N GLY A 134 -9.82 -17.65 -3.78
CA GLY A 134 -10.91 -18.01 -4.71
C GLY A 134 -11.37 -16.89 -5.64
N LYS A 135 -10.54 -15.86 -5.83
CA LYS A 135 -10.83 -14.73 -6.70
C LYS A 135 -10.09 -14.85 -8.03
N ASP A 136 -10.72 -14.36 -9.10
CA ASP A 136 -10.08 -14.29 -10.41
C ASP A 136 -9.27 -13.00 -10.57
N PRO A 137 -7.93 -13.06 -10.71
CA PRO A 137 -7.09 -11.87 -10.87
C PRO A 137 -7.45 -11.00 -12.07
N LEU A 138 -8.01 -11.57 -13.14
CA LEU A 138 -8.40 -10.84 -14.33
C LEU A 138 -9.72 -10.07 -14.19
N HIS A 139 -10.51 -10.39 -13.17
CA HIS A 139 -11.84 -9.81 -12.95
C HIS A 139 -11.99 -9.13 -11.60
N PHE A 140 -11.04 -9.28 -10.68
CA PHE A 140 -11.10 -8.67 -9.36
C PHE A 140 -10.48 -7.28 -9.33
N LEU A 141 -11.28 -6.26 -9.03
CA LEU A 141 -10.77 -4.89 -8.84
C LEU A 141 -10.06 -4.77 -7.48
N THR A 142 -8.72 -4.78 -7.48
CA THR A 142 -7.92 -4.75 -6.25
C THR A 142 -8.15 -3.50 -5.40
N ALA A 143 -8.46 -2.35 -6.02
CA ALA A 143 -8.82 -1.10 -5.33
C ALA A 143 -10.33 -0.98 -4.99
N SER A 144 -11.10 -2.09 -4.98
CA SER A 144 -12.56 -2.05 -4.73
C SER A 144 -12.94 -1.56 -3.33
N HIS A 145 -12.02 -1.59 -2.37
CA HIS A 145 -12.20 -1.12 -0.99
C HIS A 145 -11.91 0.38 -0.82
N ILE A 146 -11.40 1.06 -1.85
CA ILE A 146 -11.11 2.49 -1.80
C ILE A 146 -12.34 3.27 -2.23
N HIS A 147 -12.92 4.02 -1.30
CA HIS A 147 -14.10 4.85 -1.52
C HIS A 147 -13.73 6.34 -1.31
N PRO A 148 -13.39 7.09 -2.39
CA PRO A 148 -12.97 8.48 -2.29
C PRO A 148 -14.06 9.37 -1.72
N SER A 149 -13.75 10.16 -0.68
CA SER A 149 -14.63 11.24 -0.18
C SER A 149 -13.81 12.41 0.35
N MET A 150 -14.43 13.61 0.37
CA MET A 150 -13.80 14.80 0.93
C MET A 150 -13.63 14.68 2.46
N GLU A 151 -14.51 13.96 3.14
CA GLU A 151 -14.43 13.72 4.58
C GLU A 151 -13.19 12.89 4.91
N ARG A 152 -12.91 11.83 4.14
CA ARG A 152 -11.70 11.02 4.30
C ARG A 152 -10.45 11.82 3.93
N ALA A 153 -10.51 12.60 2.86
CA ALA A 153 -9.41 13.47 2.46
C ALA A 153 -9.02 14.49 3.54
N LYS A 154 -9.99 15.02 4.30
CA LYS A 154 -9.72 15.91 5.45
C LYS A 154 -8.96 15.23 6.57
N VAL A 155 -9.19 13.93 6.79
CA VAL A 155 -8.45 13.14 7.77
C VAL A 155 -7.04 12.80 7.26
N ILE A 156 -6.92 12.45 5.98
CA ILE A 156 -5.69 11.92 5.36
C ILE A 156 -4.67 13.04 5.08
N ALA A 157 -5.09 14.16 4.51
CA ALA A 157 -4.18 15.21 4.06
C ALA A 157 -3.19 15.71 5.15
N PRO A 158 -3.57 15.88 6.43
CA PRO A 158 -2.63 16.31 7.48
C PRO A 158 -1.44 15.36 7.71
N PHE A 159 -1.54 14.10 7.33
CA PHE A 159 -0.45 13.13 7.45
C PHE A 159 0.68 13.38 6.44
N TYR A 160 0.42 14.11 5.38
CA TYR A 160 1.39 14.40 4.33
C TYR A 160 1.77 15.87 4.30
N GLN A 161 3.07 16.16 4.31
CA GLN A 161 3.54 17.53 4.30
C GLN A 161 3.28 18.21 2.95
N GLY A 162 2.58 19.35 2.97
CA GLY A 162 2.32 20.12 1.76
C GLY A 162 1.21 19.55 0.87
N ILE A 163 0.51 18.50 1.31
CA ILE A 163 -0.61 17.92 0.55
C ILE A 163 -1.91 18.59 0.99
N THR A 164 -2.65 19.10 0.02
CA THR A 164 -3.99 19.68 0.25
C THR A 164 -5.06 18.59 0.32
N ILE A 165 -6.22 18.91 0.92
CA ILE A 165 -7.37 18.01 0.98
C ILE A 165 -7.81 17.59 -0.42
N LEU A 166 -7.79 18.50 -1.40
CA LEU A 166 -8.16 18.19 -2.77
C LEU A 166 -7.18 17.22 -3.44
N GLN A 167 -5.88 17.39 -3.20
CA GLN A 167 -4.86 16.46 -3.71
C GLN A 167 -5.01 15.07 -3.12
N ALA A 168 -5.28 14.94 -1.82
CA ALA A 168 -5.55 13.65 -1.19
C ALA A 168 -6.83 13.00 -1.75
N TYR A 169 -7.88 13.78 -1.99
CA TYR A 169 -9.11 13.30 -2.64
C TYR A 169 -8.85 12.82 -4.07
N ASP A 170 -8.13 13.62 -4.87
CA ASP A 170 -7.83 13.26 -6.26
C ASP A 170 -6.88 12.05 -6.34
N ALA A 171 -5.95 11.88 -5.38
CA ALA A 171 -5.12 10.69 -5.28
C ALA A 171 -5.96 9.41 -5.06
N MET A 172 -6.94 9.43 -4.15
CA MET A 172 -7.87 8.31 -3.96
C MET A 172 -8.67 8.00 -5.23
N LYS A 173 -9.18 9.03 -5.90
CA LYS A 173 -9.90 8.86 -7.19
C LYS A 173 -8.99 8.29 -8.27
N GLY A 174 -7.77 8.81 -8.34
CA GLY A 174 -6.73 8.35 -9.27
C GLY A 174 -6.43 6.87 -9.06
N MET A 175 -6.28 6.43 -7.80
CA MET A 175 -6.06 5.03 -7.47
C MET A 175 -7.17 4.13 -8.03
N VAL A 176 -8.43 4.45 -7.74
CA VAL A 176 -9.57 3.67 -8.27
C VAL A 176 -9.60 3.69 -9.81
N ALA A 177 -9.33 4.84 -10.43
CA ALA A 177 -9.36 4.99 -11.88
C ALA A 177 -8.24 4.19 -12.56
N VAL A 178 -7.02 4.25 -12.03
CA VAL A 178 -5.86 3.51 -12.55
C VAL A 178 -6.08 2.01 -12.43
N HIS A 179 -6.54 1.52 -11.28
CA HIS A 179 -6.83 0.09 -11.11
C HIS A 179 -7.96 -0.40 -12.04
N LYS A 180 -8.99 0.42 -12.27
CA LYS A 180 -10.02 0.11 -13.29
C LYS A 180 -9.46 0.07 -14.70
N LEU A 181 -8.52 0.94 -15.05
CA LEU A 181 -7.84 0.93 -16.35
C LEU A 181 -7.00 -0.33 -16.50
N LEU A 182 -6.17 -0.66 -15.52
CA LEU A 182 -5.24 -1.81 -15.53
C LEU A 182 -5.94 -3.17 -15.41
N LEU A 183 -7.17 -3.21 -14.88
CA LEU A 183 -7.98 -4.43 -14.83
C LEU A 183 -8.37 -4.88 -16.24
N ALA A 184 -7.49 -5.66 -16.87
CA ALA A 184 -7.61 -6.08 -18.27
C ALA A 184 -8.32 -7.44 -18.37
N SER A 185 -9.63 -7.45 -18.13
CA SER A 185 -10.49 -8.64 -18.08
C SER A 185 -10.72 -9.32 -19.44
N SER A 186 -10.29 -8.72 -20.55
CA SER A 186 -10.38 -9.32 -21.87
C SER A 186 -9.09 -9.14 -22.66
N PRO A 187 -8.78 -10.08 -23.61
CA PRO A 187 -7.59 -9.95 -24.46
C PRO A 187 -7.54 -8.63 -25.24
N ALA A 188 -8.69 -8.14 -25.71
CA ALA A 188 -8.79 -6.88 -26.43
C ALA A 188 -8.41 -5.69 -25.54
N LYS A 189 -8.95 -5.62 -24.32
CA LYS A 189 -8.60 -4.57 -23.36
C LYS A 189 -7.12 -4.64 -22.98
N ARG A 190 -6.60 -5.86 -22.72
CA ARG A 190 -5.17 -6.07 -22.41
C ARG A 190 -4.28 -5.53 -23.54
N TRP A 191 -4.61 -5.88 -24.78
CA TRP A 191 -3.88 -5.39 -25.96
C TRP A 191 -3.90 -3.86 -26.04
N VAL A 192 -5.06 -3.21 -25.85
CA VAL A 192 -5.19 -1.75 -25.86
C VAL A 192 -4.33 -1.11 -24.78
N VAL A 193 -4.41 -1.60 -23.54
CA VAL A 193 -3.63 -1.04 -22.40
C VAL A 193 -2.14 -1.17 -22.64
N LEU A 194 -1.66 -2.37 -23.03
CA LEU A 194 -0.22 -2.60 -23.25
C LEU A 194 0.30 -1.83 -24.47
N THR A 195 -0.50 -1.70 -25.54
CA THR A 195 -0.15 -0.89 -26.71
C THR A 195 -0.11 0.60 -26.35
N GLY A 196 -1.05 1.07 -25.54
CA GLY A 196 -1.03 2.43 -25.01
C GLY A 196 0.23 2.72 -24.20
N MET A 197 0.66 1.79 -23.32
CA MET A 197 1.91 1.93 -22.57
C MET A 197 3.13 2.03 -23.50
N LYS A 198 3.16 1.24 -24.59
CA LYS A 198 4.24 1.32 -25.60
C LYS A 198 4.23 2.66 -26.30
N ALA A 199 3.07 3.15 -26.71
CA ALA A 199 2.95 4.42 -27.44
C ALA A 199 3.44 5.63 -26.63
N VAL A 200 3.34 5.58 -25.28
CA VAL A 200 3.82 6.64 -24.38
C VAL A 200 5.19 6.35 -23.77
N GLY A 201 5.90 5.29 -24.21
CA GLY A 201 7.24 4.93 -23.75
C GLY A 201 7.29 4.48 -22.27
N LYS A 202 6.21 3.94 -21.74
CA LYS A 202 6.09 3.48 -20.33
C LYS A 202 5.97 1.96 -20.19
N TYR A 203 6.06 1.22 -21.30
CA TYR A 203 5.84 -0.23 -21.31
C TYR A 203 6.78 -0.98 -20.36
N ASP A 204 8.10 -0.77 -20.47
CA ASP A 204 9.10 -1.53 -19.74
C ASP A 204 8.96 -1.37 -18.22
N GLY A 205 8.56 -0.20 -17.74
CA GLY A 205 8.35 0.06 -16.31
C GLY A 205 6.97 -0.32 -15.77
N LEU A 206 5.94 -0.42 -16.62
CA LEU A 206 4.56 -0.51 -16.15
C LEU A 206 3.76 -1.73 -16.66
N HIS A 207 4.28 -2.49 -17.65
CA HIS A 207 3.53 -3.63 -18.20
C HIS A 207 3.21 -4.69 -17.13
N GLY A 208 4.10 -4.86 -16.16
CA GLY A 208 3.94 -5.78 -15.04
C GLY A 208 2.76 -5.44 -14.12
N LEU A 209 2.19 -4.22 -14.19
CA LEU A 209 0.95 -3.86 -13.47
C LEU A 209 -0.32 -4.50 -14.05
N VAL A 210 -0.23 -5.07 -15.25
CA VAL A 210 -1.36 -5.72 -15.92
C VAL A 210 -1.28 -7.22 -15.65
N ALA A 211 -2.19 -7.75 -14.84
CA ALA A 211 -2.22 -9.15 -14.44
C ALA A 211 -2.08 -10.11 -15.63
N ASN A 212 -1.21 -11.09 -15.51
CA ASN A 212 -1.03 -12.13 -16.52
C ASN A 212 -2.19 -13.13 -16.48
N PRO A 213 -2.68 -13.62 -17.66
CA PRO A 213 -3.71 -14.66 -17.71
C PRO A 213 -3.29 -15.98 -17.06
N GLN A 214 -2.00 -16.30 -17.17
CA GLN A 214 -1.36 -17.43 -16.50
C GLN A 214 -0.24 -16.93 -15.60
N PRO A 215 0.05 -17.61 -14.48
CA PRO A 215 1.19 -17.27 -13.62
C PRO A 215 2.49 -17.22 -14.43
N ASN A 216 3.32 -16.21 -14.17
CA ASN A 216 4.67 -16.17 -14.72
C ASN A 216 5.57 -17.14 -13.96
N PRO A 217 6.09 -18.23 -14.60
CA PRO A 217 6.96 -19.18 -13.92
C PRO A 217 8.23 -18.57 -13.33
N ALA A 218 8.73 -17.46 -13.91
CA ALA A 218 9.90 -16.74 -13.39
C ALA A 218 9.64 -16.07 -12.03
N CYS A 219 8.37 -15.90 -11.65
CA CYS A 219 7.97 -15.33 -10.34
C CYS A 219 7.60 -16.41 -9.31
N ALA A 220 7.67 -17.69 -9.63
CA ALA A 220 7.22 -18.75 -8.72
C ALA A 220 7.99 -18.70 -7.38
N GLU A 221 9.32 -18.69 -7.44
CA GLU A 221 10.17 -18.63 -6.26
C GLU A 221 9.99 -17.35 -5.45
N SER A 222 9.92 -16.18 -6.13
CA SER A 222 9.68 -14.90 -5.45
C SER A 222 8.34 -14.88 -4.74
N CYS A 223 7.28 -15.44 -5.34
CA CYS A 223 5.96 -15.55 -4.71
C CYS A 223 6.00 -16.40 -3.43
N GLU A 224 6.72 -17.55 -3.44
CA GLU A 224 6.87 -18.40 -2.25
C GLU A 224 7.63 -17.67 -1.13
N GLN A 225 8.71 -16.97 -1.47
CA GLN A 225 9.48 -16.22 -0.48
C GLN A 225 8.70 -15.02 0.06
N LEU A 226 7.97 -14.29 -0.79
CA LEU A 226 7.12 -13.19 -0.37
C LEU A 226 5.98 -13.68 0.55
N ASP A 227 5.41 -14.85 0.30
CA ASP A 227 4.40 -15.44 1.18
C ASP A 227 4.99 -15.75 2.57
N ALA A 228 6.18 -16.31 2.64
CA ALA A 228 6.88 -16.55 3.91
C ALA A 228 7.19 -15.23 4.66
N LEU A 229 7.61 -14.19 3.95
CA LEU A 229 7.85 -12.85 4.52
C LEU A 229 6.56 -12.17 4.97
N TYR A 230 5.47 -12.32 4.21
CA TYR A 230 4.13 -11.87 4.59
C TYR A 230 3.72 -12.45 5.96
N GLN A 231 3.88 -13.77 6.14
CA GLN A 231 3.57 -14.41 7.42
C GLN A 231 4.47 -13.91 8.56
N LYS A 232 5.73 -13.63 8.27
CA LYS A 232 6.68 -13.06 9.23
C LYS A 232 6.35 -11.61 9.61
N ALA A 233 5.79 -10.84 8.69
CA ALA A 233 5.40 -9.45 8.93
C ALA A 233 4.15 -9.31 9.82
N LEU A 234 3.26 -10.31 9.88
CA LEU A 234 2.04 -10.25 10.69
C LEU A 234 2.31 -9.97 12.18
N PRO A 235 3.12 -10.76 12.90
CA PRO A 235 3.43 -10.47 14.30
C PRO A 235 4.24 -9.18 14.48
N LEU A 236 5.03 -8.77 13.48
CA LEU A 236 5.72 -7.48 13.51
C LEU A 236 4.72 -6.32 13.50
N ALA A 237 3.76 -6.34 12.57
CA ALA A 237 2.73 -5.30 12.46
C ALA A 237 1.88 -5.22 13.75
N GLU A 238 1.43 -6.37 14.27
CA GLU A 238 0.68 -6.45 15.52
C GLU A 238 1.45 -5.78 16.67
N ARG A 239 2.71 -6.15 16.87
CA ARG A 239 3.57 -5.58 17.93
C ARG A 239 3.77 -4.08 17.75
N LEU A 240 4.07 -3.62 16.54
CA LEU A 240 4.28 -2.20 16.26
C LEU A 240 3.00 -1.36 16.44
N ILE A 241 1.84 -1.91 16.11
CA ILE A 241 0.54 -1.24 16.32
C ILE A 241 0.27 -1.04 17.82
N LEU A 242 0.50 -2.06 18.62
CA LEU A 242 0.28 -1.99 20.07
C LEU A 242 1.24 -0.98 20.72
N GLU A 243 2.50 -1.04 20.35
CA GLU A 243 3.52 -0.10 20.80
C GLU A 243 3.19 1.34 20.36
N TYR A 244 2.86 1.56 19.09
CA TYR A 244 2.53 2.89 18.58
C TYR A 244 1.33 3.51 19.30
N ARG A 245 0.28 2.72 19.56
CA ARG A 245 -0.87 3.16 20.35
C ARG A 245 -0.44 3.67 21.73
N ASP A 246 0.46 2.97 22.40
CA ASP A 246 0.93 3.33 23.73
C ASP A 246 1.81 4.60 23.69
N THR A 247 2.61 4.78 22.64
CA THR A 247 3.42 6.01 22.44
C THR A 247 2.58 7.26 22.21
N LEU A 248 1.34 7.13 21.68
CA LEU A 248 0.42 8.27 21.54
C LEU A 248 0.03 8.91 22.87
N GLN A 249 0.04 8.14 23.93
CA GLN A 249 -0.31 8.59 25.28
C GLN A 249 0.92 9.01 26.10
N THR A 250 1.98 8.24 25.98
CA THR A 250 3.18 8.41 26.80
C THR A 250 4.21 9.37 26.21
N GLY A 251 4.18 9.56 24.88
CA GLY A 251 5.23 10.28 24.15
C GLY A 251 6.58 9.54 24.14
N ALA A 252 6.59 8.23 24.48
CA ALA A 252 7.80 7.42 24.46
C ALA A 252 8.44 7.37 23.06
N PRO A 253 9.76 7.13 22.98
CA PRO A 253 10.42 6.89 21.71
C PRO A 253 9.80 5.70 20.96
N LEU A 254 9.81 5.75 19.62
CA LEU A 254 9.39 4.66 18.78
C LEU A 254 10.40 3.50 18.83
N ASP A 255 9.91 2.28 18.61
CA ASP A 255 10.74 1.07 18.49
C ASP A 255 11.79 1.24 17.38
N LYS A 256 12.94 0.59 17.54
CA LYS A 256 14.03 0.62 16.57
C LYS A 256 13.63 0.12 15.17
N ALA A 257 12.59 -0.71 15.06
CA ALA A 257 12.07 -1.17 13.77
C ALA A 257 11.60 -0.02 12.87
N TYR A 258 11.16 1.09 13.44
CA TYR A 258 10.80 2.29 12.65
C TYR A 258 12.01 3.02 12.03
N GLN A 259 13.25 2.60 12.34
CA GLN A 259 14.45 3.13 11.68
C GLN A 259 14.67 2.51 10.29
N HIS A 260 13.98 1.42 9.95
CA HIS A 260 13.97 0.91 8.58
C HIS A 260 13.23 1.86 7.65
N THR A 261 13.62 1.86 6.37
CA THR A 261 12.88 2.50 5.29
C THR A 261 11.71 1.61 4.85
N PHE A 262 10.89 2.08 3.93
CA PHE A 262 9.78 1.29 3.39
C PHE A 262 10.25 0.22 2.38
N GLY A 263 11.51 0.16 2.00
CA GLY A 263 11.94 -0.85 1.05
C GLY A 263 13.39 -0.83 0.60
N GLU A 264 14.13 0.21 0.89
CA GLU A 264 15.55 0.26 0.54
C GLU A 264 16.41 0.34 1.81
N ASN A 265 17.29 -0.63 1.98
CA ASN A 265 18.48 -0.57 2.84
C ASN A 265 19.72 -0.57 1.98
#